data_8d50cf852f1ec275bd4ea89f797a166f
#
_entry.id   8d50cf852f1ec275bd4ea89f797a166f
#
_cell.length_a   1.000
_cell.length_b   1.000
_cell.length_c   1.000
_cell.angle_alpha   90.00
_cell.angle_beta   90.00
_cell.angle_gamma   90.00
#
_symmetry.space_group_name_H-M   'P 1'
#
loop_
_entity.id
_entity.type
_entity.pdbx_description
1 polymer ?
#
loop_
_entity_poly.entity_id
_entity_poly.type
_entity_poly.pdbx_seq_one_letter_code
_entity_poly.pdbx_strand_id
1 'polypeptide(L)'
;MYFENKYGEVVDLRSFKVHDIILQGIGRTFQNIELVKEISVLDNLLIAATRYYKTGFFDHMIGVPALNKEEKMLRAKAERILKFMGLERYSAWYAMGLPYGILKKVEIARALMADAKLIIMDEPAAGLNDKETEELTETIRKIRDEFGVTILLVEHDMGLVMSVCDTVCAISFGQMLGIGTTEEIQRNKAVQEAYLGVAEEE
;
A
#
# COMPACT_ATOMS: atom_id res chain seq x y z
N MET A 1 8.39 0.52 -19.83
CA MET A 1 7.18 0.67 -18.97
C MET A 1 7.05 2.14 -18.64
N TYR A 2 5.95 2.77 -19.07
CA TYR A 2 5.73 4.21 -18.86
C TYR A 2 4.73 4.42 -17.73
N PHE A 3 4.98 5.44 -16.92
CA PHE A 3 4.17 5.80 -15.75
C PHE A 3 4.10 7.32 -15.63
N GLU A 4 2.90 7.85 -15.39
CA GLU A 4 2.73 9.27 -15.05
C GLU A 4 3.03 9.45 -13.57
N ASN A 5 4.17 10.07 -13.28
CA ASN A 5 4.65 10.24 -11.92
C ASN A 5 3.80 11.25 -11.11
N LYS A 6 4.11 11.39 -9.82
CA LYS A 6 3.40 12.31 -8.93
C LYS A 6 3.53 13.81 -9.31
N TYR A 7 4.40 14.13 -10.25
CA TYR A 7 4.58 15.49 -10.78
C TYR A 7 3.84 15.71 -12.10
N GLY A 8 3.11 14.69 -12.61
CA GLY A 8 2.40 14.75 -13.89
C GLY A 8 3.26 14.49 -15.12
N GLU A 9 4.49 13.98 -14.94
CA GLU A 9 5.42 13.67 -16.03
C GLU A 9 5.35 12.20 -16.40
N VAL A 10 5.31 11.90 -17.70
CA VAL A 10 5.38 10.51 -18.19
C VAL A 10 6.83 10.06 -18.24
N VAL A 11 7.21 9.13 -17.39
CA VAL A 11 8.57 8.62 -17.24
C VAL A 11 8.66 7.14 -17.62
N ASP A 12 9.81 6.71 -18.15
CA ASP A 12 10.09 5.28 -18.33
C ASP A 12 10.74 4.73 -17.05
N LEU A 13 10.01 3.91 -16.32
CA LEU A 13 10.46 3.35 -15.04
C LEU A 13 11.76 2.54 -15.16
N ARG A 14 12.12 2.03 -16.35
CA ARG A 14 13.37 1.29 -16.57
C ARG A 14 14.61 2.18 -16.49
N SER A 15 14.44 3.52 -16.59
CA SER A 15 15.54 4.47 -16.49
C SER A 15 15.94 4.78 -15.04
N PHE A 16 15.14 4.35 -14.06
CA PHE A 16 15.39 4.61 -12.65
C PHE A 16 15.98 3.40 -11.95
N LYS A 17 16.81 3.66 -10.93
CA LYS A 17 17.21 2.62 -9.99
C LYS A 17 15.99 2.22 -9.12
N VAL A 18 15.96 0.98 -8.67
CA VAL A 18 14.82 0.44 -7.88
C VAL A 18 14.49 1.34 -6.68
N HIS A 19 15.48 1.84 -5.98
CA HIS A 19 15.28 2.70 -4.81
C HIS A 19 14.81 4.12 -5.14
N ASP A 20 14.84 4.54 -6.40
CA ASP A 20 14.35 5.86 -6.84
C ASP A 20 12.89 5.79 -7.36
N ILE A 21 12.37 4.59 -7.58
CA ILE A 21 11.00 4.38 -8.05
C ILE A 21 9.97 4.97 -7.07
N ILE A 22 10.24 4.87 -5.77
CA ILE A 22 9.38 5.47 -4.74
C ILE A 22 9.27 7.00 -4.90
N LEU A 23 10.32 7.67 -5.38
CA LEU A 23 10.31 9.11 -5.62
C LEU A 23 9.42 9.50 -6.81
N GLN A 24 9.13 8.54 -7.70
CA GLN A 24 8.19 8.74 -8.81
C GLN A 24 6.73 8.60 -8.37
N GLY A 25 6.48 8.22 -7.13
CA GLY A 25 5.13 8.07 -6.57
C GLY A 25 4.60 6.64 -6.68
N ILE A 26 5.48 5.64 -6.66
CA ILE A 26 5.10 4.23 -6.58
C ILE A 26 5.50 3.69 -5.21
N GLY A 27 4.52 3.34 -4.40
CA GLY A 27 4.69 2.62 -3.15
C GLY A 27 4.45 1.12 -3.32
N ARG A 28 5.09 0.30 -2.51
CA ARG A 28 4.82 -1.14 -2.43
C ARG A 28 4.72 -1.55 -0.97
N THR A 29 3.71 -2.33 -0.64
CA THR A 29 3.69 -3.12 0.60
C THR A 29 4.28 -4.50 0.29
N PHE A 30 4.87 -5.13 1.29
CA PHE A 30 5.48 -6.43 1.13
C PHE A 30 4.59 -7.50 1.76
N GLN A 31 4.69 -8.75 1.27
CA GLN A 31 4.01 -9.90 1.86
C GLN A 31 4.42 -10.08 3.33
N ASN A 32 5.71 -9.94 3.64
CA ASN A 32 6.22 -9.91 5.00
C ASN A 32 6.30 -8.46 5.50
N ILE A 33 5.82 -8.23 6.71
CA ILE A 33 5.80 -6.91 7.33
C ILE A 33 7.23 -6.43 7.62
N GLU A 34 7.65 -5.37 6.93
CA GLU A 34 8.96 -4.74 7.06
C GLU A 34 8.89 -3.46 7.92
N LEU A 35 8.44 -3.59 9.16
CA LEU A 35 8.46 -2.51 10.13
C LEU A 35 9.69 -2.60 11.03
N VAL A 36 10.22 -1.44 11.43
CA VAL A 36 11.24 -1.39 12.49
C VAL A 36 10.53 -1.62 13.81
N LYS A 37 10.76 -2.78 14.42
CA LYS A 37 10.01 -3.28 15.57
C LYS A 37 10.29 -2.48 16.85
N GLU A 38 11.49 -1.91 16.96
CA GLU A 38 12.05 -1.27 18.12
C GLU A 38 11.71 0.23 18.22
N ILE A 39 10.94 0.76 17.29
CA ILE A 39 10.48 2.16 17.30
C ILE A 39 8.96 2.24 17.29
N SER A 40 8.43 3.44 17.59
CA SER A 40 6.99 3.65 17.63
C SER A 40 6.34 3.53 16.25
N VAL A 41 5.02 3.33 16.23
CA VAL A 41 4.20 3.36 15.01
C VAL A 41 4.37 4.69 14.28
N LEU A 42 4.34 5.81 15.02
CA LEU A 42 4.55 7.14 14.46
C LEU A 42 5.93 7.26 13.81
N ASP A 43 6.99 6.79 14.48
CA ASP A 43 8.35 6.87 13.95
C ASP A 43 8.52 6.00 12.71
N ASN A 44 7.85 4.84 12.63
CA ASN A 44 7.81 4.03 11.42
C ASN A 44 7.23 4.79 10.22
N LEU A 45 6.22 5.62 10.43
CA LEU A 45 5.66 6.49 9.38
C LEU A 45 6.65 7.62 9.03
N LEU A 46 7.26 8.24 10.02
CA LEU A 46 8.20 9.34 9.81
C LEU A 46 9.45 8.90 9.03
N ILE A 47 9.98 7.70 9.31
CA ILE A 47 11.10 7.12 8.54
C ILE A 47 10.74 6.99 7.05
N ALA A 48 9.51 6.58 6.71
CA ALA A 48 9.10 6.47 5.32
C ALA A 48 9.13 7.84 4.59
N ALA A 49 8.99 8.94 5.33
CA ALA A 49 9.04 10.29 4.81
C ALA A 49 10.45 10.92 4.79
N THR A 50 11.47 10.28 5.34
CA THR A 50 12.82 10.88 5.48
C THR A 50 13.44 11.30 4.15
N ARG A 51 13.10 10.62 3.04
CA ARG A 51 13.56 10.98 1.68
C ARG A 51 12.96 12.30 1.15
N TYR A 52 11.96 12.85 1.82
CA TYR A 52 11.33 14.13 1.46
C TYR A 52 11.89 15.31 2.21
N TYR A 53 12.81 15.08 3.17
CA TYR A 53 13.54 16.18 3.80
C TYR A 53 14.39 16.89 2.75
N LYS A 54 14.14 18.18 2.59
CA LYS A 54 14.92 19.06 1.70
C LYS A 54 16.18 19.58 2.41
N THR A 55 16.21 19.48 3.73
CA THR A 55 17.33 19.91 4.56
C THR A 55 18.43 18.86 4.59
N GLY A 56 19.67 19.30 4.36
CA GLY A 56 20.83 18.43 4.32
C GLY A 56 21.36 18.05 5.71
N PHE A 57 22.30 17.11 5.74
CA PHE A 57 22.95 16.65 6.98
C PHE A 57 23.51 17.80 7.84
N PHE A 58 24.04 18.83 7.21
CA PHE A 58 24.58 20.01 7.91
C PHE A 58 23.51 20.86 8.58
N ASP A 59 22.30 20.93 7.98
CA ASP A 59 21.18 21.68 8.54
C ASP A 59 20.67 21.02 9.85
N HIS A 60 20.75 19.68 9.91
CA HIS A 60 20.45 18.92 11.14
C HIS A 60 21.44 19.22 12.27
N MET A 61 22.72 19.45 11.93
CA MET A 61 23.79 19.71 12.90
C MET A 61 23.72 21.12 13.48
N ILE A 62 23.14 22.09 12.76
CA ILE A 62 23.09 23.53 13.14
C ILE A 62 21.72 23.91 13.74
N GLY A 63 20.73 23.01 13.73
CA GLY A 63 19.41 23.26 14.32
C GLY A 63 18.61 24.36 13.61
N VAL A 64 18.60 24.36 12.28
CA VAL A 64 17.95 25.40 11.47
C VAL A 64 16.44 25.43 11.71
N PRO A 65 15.80 26.62 11.87
CA PRO A 65 14.34 26.74 12.06
C PRO A 65 13.48 26.08 10.97
N ALA A 66 14.02 25.93 9.73
CA ALA A 66 13.37 25.23 8.62
C ALA A 66 13.14 23.75 8.93
N LEU A 67 14.05 23.07 9.62
CA LEU A 67 13.94 21.69 10.10
C LEU A 67 12.71 21.50 11.00
N ASN A 68 12.53 22.38 11.97
CA ASN A 68 11.39 22.34 12.89
C ASN A 68 10.05 22.47 12.14
N LYS A 69 10.02 23.22 11.04
CA LYS A 69 8.83 23.38 10.22
C LYS A 69 8.54 22.12 9.37
N GLU A 70 9.56 21.56 8.74
CA GLU A 70 9.44 20.32 7.95
C GLU A 70 9.02 19.15 8.85
N GLU A 71 9.67 18.99 9.99
CA GLU A 71 9.34 17.94 10.96
C GLU A 71 7.90 18.07 11.46
N LYS A 72 7.44 19.27 11.81
CA LYS A 72 6.06 19.52 12.21
C LYS A 72 5.07 19.18 11.11
N MET A 73 5.38 19.51 9.86
CA MET A 73 4.52 19.19 8.72
C MET A 73 4.43 17.67 8.50
N LEU A 74 5.56 16.96 8.56
CA LEU A 74 5.58 15.50 8.38
C LEU A 74 4.89 14.79 9.56
N ARG A 75 5.09 15.26 10.77
CA ARG A 75 4.38 14.74 11.95
C ARG A 75 2.87 14.95 11.84
N ALA A 76 2.43 16.15 11.48
CA ALA A 76 1.01 16.43 11.26
C ALA A 76 0.40 15.58 10.12
N LYS A 77 1.18 15.29 9.07
CA LYS A 77 0.78 14.36 8.01
C LYS A 77 0.65 12.93 8.54
N ALA A 78 1.64 12.45 9.30
CA ALA A 78 1.62 11.12 9.89
C ALA A 78 0.42 10.96 10.85
N GLU A 79 0.15 11.93 11.70
CA GLU A 79 -0.99 11.92 12.61
C GLU A 79 -2.34 11.87 11.87
N ARG A 80 -2.47 12.61 10.76
CA ARG A 80 -3.66 12.53 9.90
C ARG A 80 -3.84 11.15 9.27
N ILE A 81 -2.76 10.53 8.78
CA ILE A 81 -2.80 9.18 8.22
C ILE A 81 -3.14 8.17 9.31
N LEU A 82 -2.54 8.27 10.50
CA LEU A 82 -2.86 7.40 11.62
C LEU A 82 -4.33 7.51 12.03
N LYS A 83 -4.86 8.72 12.06
CA LYS A 83 -6.28 8.96 12.33
C LYS A 83 -7.18 8.33 11.27
N PHE A 84 -6.87 8.54 10.00
CA PHE A 84 -7.59 7.93 8.89
C PHE A 84 -7.62 6.39 8.97
N MET A 85 -6.47 5.79 9.34
CA MET A 85 -6.31 4.34 9.48
C MET A 85 -6.87 3.78 10.80
N GLY A 86 -7.38 4.63 11.72
CA GLY A 86 -7.85 4.22 13.05
C GLY A 86 -6.72 3.73 13.96
N LEU A 87 -5.52 4.26 13.77
CA LEU A 87 -4.30 3.85 14.47
C LEU A 87 -3.83 4.84 15.54
N GLU A 88 -4.61 5.90 15.86
CA GLU A 88 -4.18 6.97 16.77
C GLU A 88 -3.73 6.43 18.13
N ARG A 89 -4.50 5.50 18.69
CA ARG A 89 -4.20 4.90 20.00
C ARG A 89 -2.86 4.15 20.05
N TYR A 90 -2.38 3.70 18.88
CA TYR A 90 -1.12 2.96 18.75
C TYR A 90 0.06 3.85 18.39
N SER A 91 -0.16 5.15 18.16
CA SER A 91 0.85 6.09 17.66
C SER A 91 2.18 6.01 18.41
N ALA A 92 2.13 6.01 19.74
CA ALA A 92 3.31 5.96 20.61
C ALA A 92 3.75 4.53 20.99
N TRP A 93 3.04 3.48 20.52
CA TRP A 93 3.40 2.09 20.84
C TRP A 93 4.50 1.61 19.91
N TYR A 94 5.40 0.78 20.44
CA TYR A 94 6.35 0.06 19.60
C TYR A 94 5.62 -0.91 18.66
N ALA A 95 6.14 -1.05 17.44
CA ALA A 95 5.56 -2.02 16.49
C ALA A 95 5.70 -3.46 17.02
N MET A 96 6.74 -3.74 17.82
CA MET A 96 6.92 -5.02 18.48
C MET A 96 5.76 -5.33 19.43
N GLY A 97 5.11 -6.48 19.21
CA GLY A 97 4.01 -6.94 20.07
C GLY A 97 2.61 -6.44 19.66
N LEU A 98 2.49 -5.64 18.60
CA LEU A 98 1.18 -5.32 18.04
C LEU A 98 0.58 -6.53 17.30
N PRO A 99 -0.76 -6.67 17.32
CA PRO A 99 -1.46 -7.67 16.53
C PRO A 99 -1.12 -7.55 15.03
N TYR A 100 -1.11 -8.67 14.32
CA TYR A 100 -0.70 -8.74 12.92
C TYR A 100 -1.52 -7.82 12.00
N GLY A 101 -2.85 -7.79 12.16
CA GLY A 101 -3.73 -6.90 11.40
C GLY A 101 -3.44 -5.40 11.62
N ILE A 102 -2.98 -5.03 12.85
CA ILE A 102 -2.54 -3.65 13.13
C ILE A 102 -1.23 -3.35 12.40
N LEU A 103 -0.28 -4.28 12.42
CA LEU A 103 1.00 -4.13 11.71
C LEU A 103 0.79 -3.98 10.20
N LYS A 104 -0.13 -4.73 9.59
CA LYS A 104 -0.53 -4.56 8.18
C LYS A 104 -1.08 -3.16 7.90
N LYS A 105 -1.96 -2.63 8.76
CA LYS A 105 -2.47 -1.27 8.64
C LYS A 105 -1.34 -0.22 8.75
N VAL A 106 -0.36 -0.42 9.62
CA VAL A 106 0.83 0.48 9.74
C VAL A 106 1.68 0.44 8.47
N GLU A 107 1.87 -0.72 7.86
CA GLU A 107 2.60 -0.86 6.60
C GLU A 107 1.94 -0.07 5.46
N ILE A 108 0.62 -0.19 5.33
CA ILE A 108 -0.15 0.59 4.35
C ILE A 108 -0.03 2.10 4.66
N ALA A 109 -0.13 2.49 5.92
CA ALA A 109 0.04 3.88 6.35
C ALA A 109 1.42 4.46 5.97
N ARG A 110 2.49 3.64 6.01
CA ARG A 110 3.82 4.01 5.52
C ARG A 110 3.83 4.31 4.02
N ALA A 111 3.13 3.49 3.22
CA ALA A 111 3.03 3.73 1.78
C ALA A 111 2.29 5.06 1.48
N LEU A 112 1.26 5.39 2.25
CA LEU A 112 0.55 6.68 2.15
C LEU A 112 1.44 7.87 2.55
N MET A 113 2.36 7.69 3.53
CA MET A 113 3.34 8.73 3.89
C MET A 113 4.22 9.14 2.72
N ALA A 114 4.47 8.24 1.79
CA ALA A 114 5.32 8.44 0.61
C ALA A 114 4.65 9.23 -0.54
N ASP A 115 3.44 9.77 -0.37
CA ASP A 115 2.67 10.44 -1.43
C ASP A 115 2.60 9.62 -2.73
N ALA A 116 2.34 8.32 -2.58
CA ALA A 116 2.25 7.43 -3.72
C ALA A 116 1.01 7.75 -4.58
N LYS A 117 1.16 7.76 -5.90
CA LYS A 117 0.06 7.72 -6.88
C LYS A 117 -0.40 6.30 -7.16
N LEU A 118 0.53 5.36 -7.06
CA LEU A 118 0.29 3.93 -7.22
C LEU A 118 0.80 3.20 -5.99
N ILE A 119 -0.04 2.40 -5.37
CA ILE A 119 0.35 1.49 -4.29
C ILE A 119 0.18 0.06 -4.80
N ILE A 120 1.27 -0.70 -4.80
CA ILE A 120 1.26 -2.13 -5.12
C ILE A 120 1.12 -2.88 -3.80
N MET A 121 0.05 -3.65 -3.66
CA MET A 121 -0.22 -4.50 -2.49
C MET A 121 -0.10 -5.97 -2.90
N ASP A 122 0.82 -6.67 -2.25
CA ASP A 122 1.15 -8.06 -2.54
C ASP A 122 0.62 -8.93 -1.39
N GLU A 123 -0.44 -9.69 -1.65
CA GLU A 123 -1.17 -10.52 -0.70
C GLU A 123 -1.47 -9.82 0.65
N PRO A 124 -2.12 -8.65 0.64
CA PRO A 124 -2.34 -7.91 1.88
C PRO A 124 -3.27 -8.61 2.86
N ALA A 125 -4.13 -9.52 2.40
CA ALA A 125 -5.03 -10.30 3.26
C ALA A 125 -4.36 -11.55 3.85
N ALA A 126 -3.15 -11.93 3.41
CA ALA A 126 -2.49 -13.13 3.90
C ALA A 126 -2.32 -13.08 5.43
N GLY A 127 -2.82 -14.12 6.13
CA GLY A 127 -2.73 -14.26 7.58
C GLY A 127 -3.77 -13.46 8.39
N LEU A 128 -4.71 -12.79 7.75
CA LEU A 128 -5.85 -12.14 8.37
C LEU A 128 -7.03 -13.13 8.51
N ASN A 129 -7.85 -12.94 9.53
CA ASN A 129 -9.14 -13.61 9.63
C ASN A 129 -10.22 -12.86 8.82
N ASP A 130 -11.40 -13.46 8.64
CA ASP A 130 -12.48 -12.92 7.81
C ASP A 130 -12.85 -11.48 8.17
N LYS A 131 -12.97 -11.18 9.47
CA LYS A 131 -13.28 -9.84 9.96
C LYS A 131 -12.18 -8.83 9.65
N GLU A 132 -10.92 -9.22 9.82
CA GLU A 132 -9.77 -8.37 9.50
C GLU A 132 -9.66 -8.14 8.00
N THR A 133 -10.00 -9.15 7.18
CA THR A 133 -10.07 -9.04 5.71
C THR A 133 -11.17 -8.07 5.28
N GLU A 134 -12.35 -8.12 5.92
CA GLU A 134 -13.42 -7.16 5.66
C GLU A 134 -13.02 -5.73 6.03
N GLU A 135 -12.40 -5.53 7.20
CA GLU A 135 -11.85 -4.23 7.61
C GLU A 135 -10.76 -3.73 6.64
N LEU A 136 -9.91 -4.62 6.12
CA LEU A 136 -8.91 -4.28 5.11
C LEU A 136 -9.57 -3.86 3.80
N THR A 137 -10.58 -4.60 3.36
CA THR A 137 -11.38 -4.31 2.16
C THR A 137 -11.94 -2.89 2.20
N GLU A 138 -12.59 -2.51 3.31
CA GLU A 138 -13.09 -1.16 3.52
C GLU A 138 -11.97 -0.12 3.53
N THR A 139 -10.84 -0.45 4.15
CA THR A 139 -9.67 0.44 4.22
C THR A 139 -9.11 0.71 2.83
N ILE A 140 -8.98 -0.31 1.98
CA ILE A 140 -8.51 -0.18 0.59
C ILE A 140 -9.42 0.75 -0.21
N ARG A 141 -10.74 0.57 -0.12
CA ARG A 141 -11.72 1.45 -0.79
C ARG A 141 -11.56 2.90 -0.32
N LYS A 142 -11.51 3.14 0.99
CA LYS A 142 -11.35 4.47 1.56
C LYS A 142 -10.04 5.14 1.11
N ILE A 143 -8.93 4.39 1.06
CA ILE A 143 -7.65 4.89 0.58
C ILE A 143 -7.76 5.34 -0.88
N ARG A 144 -8.33 4.50 -1.76
CA ARG A 144 -8.55 4.86 -3.15
C ARG A 144 -9.36 6.16 -3.27
N ASP A 145 -10.47 6.25 -2.57
CA ASP A 145 -11.44 7.32 -2.72
C ASP A 145 -10.96 8.65 -2.09
N GLU A 146 -10.33 8.60 -0.91
CA GLU A 146 -9.92 9.80 -0.18
C GLU A 146 -8.54 10.33 -0.58
N PHE A 147 -7.61 9.43 -0.96
CA PHE A 147 -6.26 9.83 -1.39
C PHE A 147 -6.11 9.90 -2.91
N GLY A 148 -7.10 9.44 -3.68
CA GLY A 148 -7.05 9.44 -5.14
C GLY A 148 -5.89 8.60 -5.70
N VAL A 149 -5.50 7.54 -5.00
CA VAL A 149 -4.40 6.65 -5.40
C VAL A 149 -4.92 5.49 -6.23
N THR A 150 -4.13 5.07 -7.21
CA THR A 150 -4.35 3.80 -7.89
C THR A 150 -3.78 2.67 -7.03
N ILE A 151 -4.51 1.58 -6.89
CA ILE A 151 -4.06 0.40 -6.16
C ILE A 151 -3.94 -0.77 -7.14
N LEU A 152 -2.75 -1.34 -7.22
CA LEU A 152 -2.50 -2.62 -7.89
C LEU A 152 -2.46 -3.70 -6.81
N LEU A 153 -3.50 -4.54 -6.81
CA LEU A 153 -3.65 -5.62 -5.85
C LEU A 153 -3.23 -6.95 -6.50
N VAL A 154 -2.32 -7.67 -5.87
CA VAL A 154 -2.00 -9.06 -6.22
C VAL A 154 -2.58 -9.92 -5.10
N GLU A 155 -3.58 -10.73 -5.42
CA GLU A 155 -4.33 -11.51 -4.45
C GLU A 155 -4.89 -12.79 -5.07
N HIS A 156 -5.12 -13.77 -4.21
CA HIS A 156 -5.80 -15.01 -4.55
C HIS A 156 -7.14 -15.16 -3.78
N ASP A 157 -7.43 -14.25 -2.85
CA ASP A 157 -8.75 -14.17 -2.20
C ASP A 157 -9.75 -13.49 -3.17
N MET A 158 -10.57 -14.33 -3.83
CA MET A 158 -11.55 -13.85 -4.80
C MET A 158 -12.61 -12.95 -4.15
N GLY A 159 -12.96 -13.15 -2.88
CA GLY A 159 -13.90 -12.31 -2.15
C GLY A 159 -13.40 -10.88 -2.04
N LEU A 160 -12.16 -10.71 -1.60
CA LEU A 160 -11.49 -9.40 -1.55
C LEU A 160 -11.40 -8.78 -2.96
N VAL A 161 -10.85 -9.52 -3.94
CA VAL A 161 -10.66 -9.02 -5.31
C VAL A 161 -11.96 -8.53 -5.91
N MET A 162 -13.01 -9.35 -5.88
CA MET A 162 -14.32 -8.98 -6.46
C MET A 162 -14.99 -7.82 -5.74
N SER A 163 -14.63 -7.56 -4.49
CA SER A 163 -15.22 -6.49 -3.69
C SER A 163 -14.55 -5.13 -3.88
N VAL A 164 -13.26 -5.06 -4.27
CA VAL A 164 -12.51 -3.79 -4.31
C VAL A 164 -12.00 -3.39 -5.68
N CYS A 165 -11.82 -4.35 -6.62
CA CYS A 165 -11.21 -4.08 -7.91
C CYS A 165 -12.22 -3.56 -8.93
N ASP A 166 -11.83 -2.53 -9.67
CA ASP A 166 -12.60 -2.03 -10.83
C ASP A 166 -12.28 -2.86 -12.09
N THR A 167 -11.04 -3.35 -12.18
CA THR A 167 -10.56 -4.20 -13.27
C THR A 167 -9.72 -5.34 -12.70
N VAL A 168 -9.95 -6.55 -13.17
CA VAL A 168 -9.24 -7.76 -12.74
C VAL A 168 -8.51 -8.36 -13.94
N CYS A 169 -7.24 -8.73 -13.73
CA CYS A 169 -6.44 -9.52 -14.66
C CYS A 169 -6.17 -10.89 -14.01
N ALA A 170 -6.81 -11.93 -14.51
CA ALA A 170 -6.61 -13.30 -14.03
C ALA A 170 -5.42 -13.95 -14.74
N ILE A 171 -4.49 -14.50 -13.95
CA ILE A 171 -3.26 -15.15 -14.45
C ILE A 171 -3.13 -16.52 -13.80
N SER A 172 -2.86 -17.54 -14.59
CA SER A 172 -2.58 -18.90 -14.11
C SER A 172 -1.39 -19.48 -14.86
N PHE A 173 -0.45 -20.09 -14.15
CA PHE A 173 0.78 -20.66 -14.72
C PHE A 173 1.53 -19.73 -15.69
N GLY A 174 1.54 -18.43 -15.40
CA GLY A 174 2.20 -17.43 -16.25
C GLY A 174 1.43 -17.02 -17.50
N GLN A 175 0.21 -17.53 -17.69
CA GLN A 175 -0.66 -17.17 -18.82
C GLN A 175 -1.83 -16.31 -18.33
N MET A 176 -2.16 -15.27 -19.11
CA MET A 176 -3.32 -14.45 -18.85
C MET A 176 -4.58 -15.18 -19.31
N LEU A 177 -5.49 -15.46 -18.40
CA LEU A 177 -6.78 -16.10 -18.66
C LEU A 177 -7.85 -15.11 -19.10
N GLY A 178 -7.76 -13.86 -18.62
CA GLY A 178 -8.67 -12.80 -18.99
C GLY A 178 -8.35 -11.49 -18.27
N ILE A 179 -8.87 -10.40 -18.81
CA ILE A 179 -8.86 -9.07 -18.22
C ILE A 179 -10.22 -8.42 -18.48
N GLY A 180 -10.81 -7.81 -17.46
CA GLY A 180 -12.11 -7.17 -17.55
C GLY A 180 -12.64 -6.72 -16.19
N THR A 181 -13.91 -6.36 -16.14
CA THR A 181 -14.60 -6.05 -14.88
C THR A 181 -14.73 -7.29 -14.00
N THR A 182 -15.06 -7.11 -12.75
CA THR A 182 -15.28 -8.21 -11.80
C THR A 182 -16.35 -9.17 -12.30
N GLU A 183 -17.46 -8.67 -12.90
CA GLU A 183 -18.55 -9.47 -13.44
C GLU A 183 -18.13 -10.28 -14.70
N GLU A 184 -17.30 -9.68 -15.56
CA GLU A 184 -16.78 -10.35 -16.76
C GLU A 184 -15.84 -11.49 -16.38
N ILE A 185 -14.94 -11.25 -15.44
CA ILE A 185 -13.98 -12.24 -14.95
C ILE A 185 -14.69 -13.37 -14.20
N GLN A 186 -15.70 -13.07 -13.39
CA GLN A 186 -16.49 -14.08 -12.70
C GLN A 186 -17.22 -15.04 -13.65
N ARG A 187 -17.61 -14.55 -14.84
CA ARG A 187 -18.30 -15.36 -15.89
C ARG A 187 -17.34 -16.05 -16.83
N ASN A 188 -16.04 -15.75 -16.75
CA ASN A 188 -15.05 -16.35 -17.63
C ASN A 188 -14.79 -17.82 -17.24
N LYS A 189 -15.14 -18.75 -18.15
CA LYS A 189 -14.98 -20.20 -17.90
C LYS A 189 -13.55 -20.59 -17.55
N ALA A 190 -12.55 -20.07 -18.25
CA ALA A 190 -11.16 -20.40 -17.99
C ALA A 190 -10.71 -19.94 -16.57
N VAL A 191 -11.27 -18.83 -16.08
CA VAL A 191 -11.03 -18.36 -14.71
C VAL A 191 -11.76 -19.25 -13.71
N GLN A 192 -13.02 -19.60 -13.99
CA GLN A 192 -13.79 -20.51 -13.13
C GLN A 192 -13.08 -21.88 -13.00
N GLU A 193 -12.61 -22.44 -14.10
CA GLU A 193 -11.85 -23.70 -14.11
C GLU A 193 -10.54 -23.60 -13.31
N ALA A 194 -9.82 -22.49 -13.43
CA ALA A 194 -8.52 -22.33 -12.78
C ALA A 194 -8.60 -22.01 -11.26
N TYR A 195 -9.64 -21.28 -10.83
CA TYR A 195 -9.70 -20.75 -9.47
C TYR A 195 -10.84 -21.32 -8.62
N LEU A 196 -11.94 -21.73 -9.22
CA LEU A 196 -13.09 -22.25 -8.49
C LEU A 196 -13.16 -23.79 -8.49
N GLY A 197 -12.27 -24.43 -9.25
CA GLY A 197 -12.32 -25.88 -9.49
C GLY A 197 -13.60 -26.23 -10.29
N VAL A 198 -13.47 -26.93 -11.40
CA VAL A 198 -14.63 -27.52 -12.06
C VAL A 198 -15.19 -28.54 -11.09
N ALA A 199 -16.43 -28.38 -10.66
CA ALA A 199 -17.22 -29.55 -10.30
C ALA A 199 -17.26 -30.39 -11.58
N GLU A 200 -16.51 -31.50 -11.62
CA GLU A 200 -16.69 -32.51 -12.65
C GLU A 200 -18.16 -32.91 -12.60
N GLU A 201 -18.93 -32.45 -13.58
CA GLU A 201 -20.25 -33.01 -13.85
C GLU A 201 -20.02 -34.45 -14.30
N GLU A 202 -20.26 -35.39 -13.38
CA GLU A 202 -20.47 -36.80 -13.71
C GLU A 202 -21.78 -37.00 -14.50
#